data_6e1eb22879787227ada0ff3b7fadc4c6
#
_entry.id   6e1eb22879787227ada0ff3b7fadc4c6
#
_cell.length_a   1.000
_cell.length_b   1.000
_cell.length_c   1.000
_cell.angle_alpha   90.00
_cell.angle_beta   90.00
_cell.angle_gamma   90.00
#
_symmetry.space_group_name_H-M   'P 1'
#
loop_
_entity.id
_entity.type
_entity.pdbx_description
1 polymer ?
#
loop_
_entity_poly.entity_id
_entity_poly.type
_entity_poly.pdbx_seq_one_letter_code
_entity_poly.pdbx_strand_id
1 'polypeptide(L)'
;MTYEELRQLAPGTLVRVKGGVYDYMFLQGASPFDHMIRVEMNGVNQNVDPSQVSSLTVYDTAMIKRMYEAVFPDEDTRFNQVVEFIEKLK
;
A
#
# COMPACT_ATOMS: atom_id res chain seq x y z
N MET A 1 4.24 -9.29 -6.96
CA MET A 1 5.05 -8.47 -7.89
C MET A 1 6.52 -8.76 -7.66
N THR A 2 7.33 -8.59 -8.69
CA THR A 2 8.77 -8.75 -8.57
C THR A 2 9.42 -7.49 -7.98
N TYR A 3 10.64 -7.64 -7.48
CA TYR A 3 11.43 -6.50 -6.99
C TYR A 3 11.58 -5.43 -8.08
N GLU A 4 11.86 -5.83 -9.32
CA GLU A 4 12.03 -4.88 -10.42
C GLU A 4 10.76 -4.11 -10.74
N GLU A 5 9.61 -4.76 -10.67
CA GLU A 5 8.33 -4.09 -10.85
C GLU A 5 8.07 -3.07 -9.73
N LEU A 6 8.34 -3.47 -8.50
CA LEU A 6 8.08 -2.63 -7.32
C LEU A 6 8.98 -1.42 -7.25
N ARG A 7 10.26 -1.56 -7.64
CA ARG A 7 11.19 -0.43 -7.61
C ARG A 7 10.83 0.67 -8.61
N GLN A 8 10.04 0.34 -9.61
CA GLN A 8 9.60 1.32 -10.62
C GLN A 8 8.36 2.09 -10.19
N LEU A 9 7.67 1.64 -9.15
CA LEU A 9 6.51 2.33 -8.64
C LEU A 9 6.92 3.55 -7.81
N ALA A 10 6.11 4.60 -7.88
CA ALA A 10 6.35 5.80 -7.09
C ALA A 10 6.13 5.52 -5.60
N PRO A 11 6.95 6.11 -4.71
CA PRO A 11 6.67 6.06 -3.27
C PRO A 11 5.27 6.61 -2.98
N GLY A 12 4.58 5.99 -2.03
CA GLY A 12 3.19 6.34 -1.71
C GLY A 12 2.15 5.56 -2.47
N THR A 13 2.57 4.69 -3.41
CA THR A 13 1.65 3.78 -4.09
C THR A 13 1.06 2.80 -3.10
N LEU A 14 -0.26 2.67 -3.09
CA LEU A 14 -0.94 1.70 -2.23
C LEU A 14 -0.85 0.32 -2.86
N VAL A 15 -0.44 -0.68 -2.08
CA VAL A 15 -0.30 -2.06 -2.54
C VAL A 15 -0.92 -3.02 -1.53
N ARG A 16 -1.24 -4.21 -1.97
CA ARG A 16 -1.69 -5.29 -1.10
C ARG A 16 -0.48 -6.07 -0.61
N VAL A 17 -0.41 -6.32 0.72
CA VAL A 17 0.70 -7.02 1.35
C VAL A 17 0.18 -8.26 2.06
N LYS A 18 0.48 -9.43 1.50
CA LYS A 18 0.10 -10.69 2.11
C LYS A 18 0.98 -10.96 3.33
N GLY A 19 0.35 -11.15 4.49
CA GLY A 19 1.08 -11.39 5.73
C GLY A 19 1.67 -10.15 6.37
N GLY A 20 1.34 -8.97 5.89
CA GLY A 20 1.75 -7.72 6.52
C GLY A 20 0.94 -7.41 7.77
N VAL A 21 1.39 -6.42 8.54
CA VAL A 21 0.64 -5.94 9.71
C VAL A 21 -0.74 -5.44 9.29
N TYR A 22 -0.81 -4.82 8.13
CA TYR A 22 -2.05 -4.46 7.45
C TYR A 22 -2.08 -5.13 6.09
N ASP A 23 -3.26 -5.47 5.61
CA ASP A 23 -3.43 -6.09 4.29
C ASP A 23 -3.08 -5.15 3.16
N TYR A 24 -3.22 -3.84 3.40
CA TYR A 24 -2.94 -2.79 2.41
C TYR A 24 -2.01 -1.78 3.05
N MET A 25 -0.92 -1.49 2.37
CA MET A 25 0.10 -0.58 2.90
C MET A 25 0.65 0.30 1.77
N PHE A 26 1.22 1.44 2.15
CA PHE A 26 1.87 2.34 1.22
C PHE A 26 3.29 1.88 0.94
N LEU A 27 3.64 1.81 -0.33
CA LEU A 27 5.01 1.54 -0.75
C LEU A 27 5.90 2.73 -0.40
N GLN A 28 6.99 2.49 0.33
CA GLN A 28 7.99 3.52 0.62
C GLN A 28 9.20 3.42 -0.30
N GLY A 29 9.61 2.21 -0.64
CA GLY A 29 10.73 2.01 -1.53
C GLY A 29 11.19 0.58 -1.58
N ALA A 30 12.19 0.33 -2.42
CA ALA A 30 12.80 -0.98 -2.61
C ALA A 30 14.28 -0.87 -2.21
N SER A 31 14.71 -1.70 -1.28
CA SER A 31 16.10 -1.68 -0.81
C SER A 31 17.03 -2.30 -1.85
N PRO A 32 18.09 -1.62 -2.27
CA PRO A 32 19.06 -2.19 -3.21
C PRO A 32 20.00 -3.20 -2.55
N PHE A 33 20.02 -3.27 -1.21
CA PHE A 33 20.96 -4.12 -0.49
C PHE A 33 20.43 -5.52 -0.22
N ASP A 34 19.20 -5.62 0.28
CA ASP A 34 18.59 -6.91 0.65
C ASP A 34 17.42 -7.30 -0.25
N HIS A 35 17.10 -6.47 -1.23
CA HIS A 35 15.96 -6.66 -2.14
C HIS A 35 14.62 -6.81 -1.43
N MET A 36 14.52 -6.24 -0.25
CA MET A 36 13.25 -6.17 0.49
C MET A 36 12.49 -4.91 0.10
N ILE A 37 11.19 -4.97 0.28
CA ILE A 37 10.30 -3.85 -0.01
C ILE A 37 9.87 -3.23 1.31
N ARG A 38 10.04 -1.91 1.42
CA ARG A 38 9.62 -1.17 2.59
C ARG A 38 8.22 -0.63 2.37
N VAL A 39 7.33 -0.95 3.29
CA VAL A 39 5.93 -0.51 3.27
C VAL A 39 5.58 0.15 4.59
N GLU A 40 4.57 1.01 4.57
CA GLU A 40 4.18 1.76 5.76
C GLU A 40 2.66 1.98 5.76
N MET A 41 2.07 1.90 6.93
CA MET A 41 0.67 2.24 7.15
C MET A 41 0.51 2.70 8.59
N ASN A 42 -0.13 3.87 8.76
CA ASN A 42 -0.49 4.40 10.07
C ASN A 42 0.70 4.44 11.06
N GLY A 43 1.87 4.85 10.57
CA GLY A 43 3.08 4.94 11.38
C GLY A 43 3.82 3.63 11.59
N VAL A 44 3.28 2.51 11.08
CA VAL A 44 3.94 1.21 11.16
C VAL A 44 4.71 0.96 9.88
N ASN A 45 6.02 0.74 10.02
CA ASN A 45 6.90 0.42 8.90
C ASN A 45 7.22 -1.07 8.94
N GLN A 46 7.26 -1.71 7.77
CA GLN A 46 7.57 -3.11 7.65
C GLN A 46 8.40 -3.37 6.41
N ASN A 47 9.36 -4.28 6.51
CA ASN A 47 10.09 -4.79 5.35
C ASN A 47 9.46 -6.13 4.97
N VAL A 48 9.08 -6.27 3.71
CA VAL A 48 8.43 -7.47 3.21
C VAL A 48 9.13 -7.97 1.94
N ASP A 49 8.99 -9.26 1.68
CA ASP A 49 9.51 -9.84 0.46
C ASP A 49 8.66 -9.40 -0.73
N PRO A 50 9.26 -9.11 -1.90
CA PRO A 50 8.48 -8.74 -3.08
C PRO A 50 7.36 -9.71 -3.44
N SER A 51 7.52 -11.00 -3.17
CA SER A 51 6.48 -12.01 -3.42
C SER A 51 5.23 -11.83 -2.57
N GLN A 52 5.33 -11.08 -1.46
CA GLN A 52 4.20 -10.78 -0.58
C GLN A 52 3.37 -9.59 -1.07
N VAL A 53 3.89 -8.85 -2.04
CA VAL A 53 3.28 -7.61 -2.51
C VAL A 53 2.58 -7.84 -3.85
N SER A 54 1.37 -7.35 -3.98
CA SER A 54 0.62 -7.40 -5.23
C SER A 54 -0.04 -6.05 -5.52
N SER A 55 -0.34 -5.84 -6.80
CA SER A 55 -1.06 -4.64 -7.21
C SER A 55 -2.53 -4.73 -6.80
N LEU A 56 -3.18 -3.58 -6.70
CA LEU A 56 -4.60 -3.53 -6.38
C LEU A 56 -5.46 -3.86 -7.59
N THR A 57 -6.58 -4.50 -7.32
CA THR A 57 -7.62 -4.72 -8.32
C THR A 57 -8.81 -3.80 -8.04
N VAL A 58 -9.72 -3.70 -9.00
CA VAL A 58 -10.97 -2.94 -8.82
C VAL A 58 -11.77 -3.48 -7.63
N TYR A 59 -11.63 -4.77 -7.35
CA TYR A 59 -12.29 -5.42 -6.22
C TYR A 59 -11.77 -4.90 -4.88
N ASP A 60 -10.46 -4.67 -4.82
CA ASP A 60 -9.79 -4.22 -3.60
C ASP A 60 -10.16 -2.77 -3.26
N THR A 61 -10.43 -1.94 -4.25
CA THR A 61 -10.70 -0.51 -4.03
C THR A 61 -11.90 -0.26 -3.12
N ALA A 62 -12.99 -0.99 -3.33
CA ALA A 62 -14.20 -0.83 -2.51
C ALA A 62 -13.97 -1.30 -1.07
N MET A 63 -13.20 -2.38 -0.89
CA MET A 63 -12.85 -2.89 0.43
C MET A 63 -11.95 -1.92 1.17
N ILE A 64 -10.97 -1.36 0.49
CA ILE A 64 -10.03 -0.38 1.06
C ILE A 64 -10.80 0.86 1.52
N LYS A 65 -11.69 1.36 0.69
CA LYS A 65 -12.49 2.54 1.03
C LYS A 65 -13.30 2.31 2.31
N ARG A 66 -13.95 1.17 2.41
CA ARG A 66 -14.72 0.82 3.62
C ARG A 66 -13.83 0.66 4.84
N MET A 67 -12.66 0.05 4.67
CA MET A 67 -11.70 -0.14 5.75
C MET A 67 -11.22 1.20 6.30
N TYR A 68 -10.86 2.13 5.42
CA TYR A 68 -10.39 3.44 5.84
C TYR A 68 -11.49 4.27 6.49
N GLU A 69 -12.71 4.21 5.99
CA GLU A 69 -13.85 4.89 6.60
C GLU A 69 -14.13 4.36 8.01
N ALA A 70 -13.93 3.06 8.24
CA ALA A 70 -14.15 2.44 9.54
C ALA A 70 -13.04 2.73 10.55
N VAL A 71 -11.77 2.73 10.08
CA VAL A 71 -10.59 2.86 10.96
C VAL A 71 -10.22 4.31 11.18
N PHE A 72 -10.41 5.17 10.18
CA PHE A 72 -10.06 6.58 10.23
C PHE A 72 -11.30 7.44 9.94
N PRO A 73 -12.26 7.48 10.89
CA PRO A 73 -13.47 8.27 10.68
C PRO A 73 -13.20 9.77 10.65
N ASP A 74 -12.12 10.20 11.31
CA ASP A 74 -11.67 11.59 11.28
C ASP A 74 -10.72 11.78 10.12
N GLU A 75 -10.97 12.78 9.33
CA GLU A 75 -10.25 13.09 8.14
C GLU A 75 -8.82 13.54 8.43
N ASP A 76 -7.85 12.89 7.80
CA ASP A 76 -6.48 13.37 7.76
C ASP A 76 -5.98 13.38 6.32
N THR A 77 -4.81 13.99 6.12
CA THR A 77 -4.23 14.14 4.78
C THR A 77 -3.99 12.80 4.10
N ARG A 78 -3.58 11.80 4.88
CA ARG A 78 -3.29 10.48 4.34
C ARG A 78 -4.55 9.76 3.88
N PHE A 79 -5.62 9.87 4.64
CA PHE A 79 -6.92 9.32 4.24
C PHE A 79 -7.36 9.90 2.90
N ASN A 80 -7.26 11.22 2.75
CA ASN A 80 -7.62 11.90 1.51
C ASN A 80 -6.77 11.43 0.34
N GLN A 81 -5.47 11.23 0.54
CA GLN A 81 -4.57 10.71 -0.49
C GLN A 81 -4.98 9.31 -0.93
N VAL A 82 -5.35 8.45 0.00
CA VAL A 82 -5.81 7.09 -0.30
C VAL A 82 -7.10 7.12 -1.10
N VAL A 83 -8.06 7.95 -0.70
CA VAL A 83 -9.33 8.09 -1.41
C VAL A 83 -9.09 8.58 -2.84
N GLU A 84 -8.24 9.57 -3.04
CA GLU A 84 -7.87 10.05 -4.37
C GLU A 84 -7.26 8.94 -5.23
N PHE A 85 -6.35 8.17 -4.65
CA PHE A 85 -5.72 7.07 -5.35
C PHE A 85 -6.74 6.03 -5.79
N ILE A 86 -7.66 5.66 -4.89
CA ILE A 86 -8.73 4.70 -5.18
C ILE A 86 -9.62 5.21 -6.31
N GLU A 87 -9.99 6.49 -6.27
CA GLU A 87 -10.83 7.09 -7.31
C GLU A 87 -10.15 7.06 -8.68
N LYS A 88 -8.85 7.22 -8.73
CA LYS A 88 -8.08 7.14 -9.99
C LYS A 88 -8.02 5.73 -10.56
N LEU A 89 -8.21 4.70 -9.74
CA LEU A 89 -8.19 3.31 -10.20
C LEU A 89 -9.52 2.85 -10.82
N LYS A 90 -10.55 3.63 -10.67
CA LYS A 90 -11.86 3.31 -11.24
C LYS A 90 -11.96 3.59 -12.72
#